data_0071c05dfdbce54b379be03159afd4a2
#
_entry.id   0071c05dfdbce54b379be03159afd4a2
#
_cell.length_a   1.000
_cell.length_b   1.000
_cell.length_c   1.000
_cell.angle_alpha   90.00
_cell.angle_beta   90.00
_cell.angle_gamma   90.00
#
_symmetry.space_group_name_H-M   'P 1'
#
loop_
_entity.id
_entity.type
_entity.pdbx_description
1 polymer ?
#
loop_
_entity_poly.entity_id
_entity_poly.type
_entity_poly.pdbx_seq_one_letter_code
_entity_poly.pdbx_strand_id
1 'polypeptide(L)'
;MKKLFLFCLLVFFAIFPPIFAAEPPTAISVLNKLEVKGRAAKTGYTRAQFSHWSDLDRNGCDSRNDILKRDLKDTVFKEGTRECKVISGQLIDPFSGKIITFDLNASTSNVDIDHIVALSNAWQTGAAYFEKDVRTNIANDPLNLMAVDARLNRQKGDGDAATWLPPLKAFRCEYVARQVAVKYKYKLWVTAPEKAAITNILSKCSKQKVPY
;
A
#
# COMPACT_ATOMS: atom_id res chain seq x y z
N MET A 1 4.01 78.55 -1.45
CA MET A 1 3.52 77.60 -0.39
C MET A 1 3.16 76.28 -1.06
N LYS A 2 4.05 75.31 -0.99
CA LYS A 2 3.82 73.93 -1.58
C LYS A 2 3.29 73.03 -0.49
N LYS A 3 2.02 72.53 -0.64
CA LYS A 3 1.44 71.58 0.31
C LYS A 3 1.94 70.19 -0.08
N LEU A 4 2.66 69.55 0.86
CA LEU A 4 3.14 68.16 0.78
C LEU A 4 2.00 67.26 1.26
N PHE A 5 1.41 66.45 0.37
CA PHE A 5 0.47 65.40 0.70
C PHE A 5 1.23 64.13 1.07
N LEU A 6 1.18 63.79 2.37
CA LEU A 6 1.74 62.55 2.90
C LEU A 6 0.71 61.41 2.65
N PHE A 7 1.00 60.50 1.70
CA PHE A 7 0.18 59.33 1.41
C PHE A 7 0.60 58.20 2.37
N CYS A 8 -0.24 57.96 3.40
CA CYS A 8 -0.02 56.87 4.34
C CYS A 8 -0.47 55.55 3.68
N LEU A 9 0.46 54.70 3.26
CA LEU A 9 0.18 53.37 2.72
C LEU A 9 -0.11 52.40 3.86
N LEU A 10 -1.39 52.08 4.12
CA LEU A 10 -1.81 51.06 5.08
C LEU A 10 -1.55 49.65 4.43
N VAL A 11 -0.47 49.00 4.84
CA VAL A 11 -0.20 47.61 4.47
C VAL A 11 -1.08 46.71 5.34
N PHE A 12 -2.13 46.15 4.76
CA PHE A 12 -2.93 45.07 5.36
C PHE A 12 -2.17 43.77 5.34
N PHE A 13 -1.58 43.37 6.44
CA PHE A 13 -1.08 42.00 6.62
C PHE A 13 -2.28 41.05 6.81
N ALA A 14 -2.61 40.32 5.76
CA ALA A 14 -3.58 39.21 5.86
C ALA A 14 -2.93 38.09 6.69
N ILE A 15 -3.34 37.90 7.91
CA ILE A 15 -2.96 36.78 8.77
C ILE A 15 -3.76 35.57 8.27
N PHE A 16 -3.13 34.74 7.41
CA PHE A 16 -3.70 33.45 7.07
C PHE A 16 -3.50 32.50 8.27
N PRO A 17 -4.57 31.87 8.78
CA PRO A 17 -4.43 30.85 9.80
C PRO A 17 -3.61 29.66 9.22
N PRO A 18 -2.72 29.05 10.03
CA PRO A 18 -1.97 27.87 9.59
C PRO A 18 -2.96 26.76 9.21
N ILE A 19 -2.84 26.23 7.99
CA ILE A 19 -3.58 25.06 7.54
C ILE A 19 -2.95 23.87 8.26
N PHE A 20 -3.54 23.43 9.36
CA PHE A 20 -3.18 22.15 9.98
C PHE A 20 -3.68 21.04 9.04
N ALA A 21 -2.75 20.27 8.48
CA ALA A 21 -3.12 19.03 7.77
C ALA A 21 -3.90 18.14 8.77
N ALA A 22 -5.11 17.74 8.40
CA ALA A 22 -5.91 16.85 9.24
C ALA A 22 -5.15 15.56 9.49
N GLU A 23 -5.07 15.13 10.76
CA GLU A 23 -4.42 13.86 11.09
C GLU A 23 -5.11 12.69 10.35
N PRO A 24 -4.32 11.69 9.90
CA PRO A 24 -4.87 10.50 9.29
C PRO A 24 -5.90 9.83 10.22
N PRO A 25 -7.03 9.34 9.70
CA PRO A 25 -8.03 8.66 10.51
C PRO A 25 -7.48 7.34 11.05
N THR A 26 -8.04 6.85 12.16
CA THR A 26 -7.71 5.54 12.68
C THR A 26 -8.20 4.44 11.75
N ALA A 27 -7.45 3.33 11.68
CA ALA A 27 -7.81 2.20 10.84
C ALA A 27 -9.20 1.60 11.21
N ILE A 28 -9.55 1.59 12.50
CA ILE A 28 -10.86 1.12 12.95
C ILE A 28 -12.00 2.05 12.47
N SER A 29 -11.79 3.36 12.44
CA SER A 29 -12.80 4.29 11.94
C SER A 29 -13.02 4.16 10.44
N VAL A 30 -11.97 3.84 9.68
CA VAL A 30 -12.07 3.57 8.24
C VAL A 30 -12.70 2.20 7.97
N LEU A 31 -12.31 1.15 8.74
CA LEU A 31 -12.91 -0.19 8.64
C LEU A 31 -14.45 -0.14 8.80
N ASN A 32 -14.94 0.70 9.72
CA ASN A 32 -16.38 0.83 9.95
C ASN A 32 -17.15 1.45 8.78
N LYS A 33 -16.46 2.12 7.86
CA LYS A 33 -17.05 2.67 6.62
C LYS A 33 -17.06 1.67 5.46
N LEU A 34 -16.32 0.56 5.57
CA LEU A 34 -16.28 -0.45 4.53
C LEU A 34 -17.60 -1.23 4.50
N GLU A 35 -18.10 -1.47 3.29
CA GLU A 35 -19.24 -2.33 3.07
C GLU A 35 -18.90 -3.78 3.47
N VAL A 36 -19.87 -4.50 4.01
CA VAL A 36 -19.73 -5.91 4.37
C VAL A 36 -20.57 -6.74 3.42
N LYS A 37 -19.94 -7.59 2.61
CA LYS A 37 -20.59 -8.50 1.67
C LYS A 37 -19.88 -9.86 1.66
N GLY A 38 -20.57 -10.89 1.17
CA GLY A 38 -19.93 -12.17 0.84
C GLY A 38 -18.93 -12.03 -0.31
N ARG A 39 -18.02 -12.99 -0.44
CA ARG A 39 -17.11 -13.04 -1.58
C ARG A 39 -17.90 -13.27 -2.88
N ALA A 40 -17.60 -12.51 -3.92
CA ALA A 40 -18.06 -12.79 -5.27
C ALA A 40 -17.34 -14.04 -5.83
N ALA A 41 -17.90 -14.62 -6.89
CA ALA A 41 -17.28 -15.74 -7.58
C ALA A 41 -15.89 -15.36 -8.12
N LYS A 42 -14.95 -16.32 -8.08
CA LYS A 42 -13.60 -16.16 -8.68
C LYS A 42 -13.62 -16.37 -10.21
N THR A 43 -14.76 -16.72 -10.79
CA THR A 43 -14.92 -16.95 -12.22
C THR A 43 -14.41 -15.78 -13.04
N GLY A 44 -13.64 -16.05 -14.08
CA GLY A 44 -13.05 -15.04 -14.95
C GLY A 44 -11.80 -14.35 -14.40
N TYR A 45 -11.41 -14.62 -13.16
CA TYR A 45 -10.17 -14.07 -12.61
C TYR A 45 -8.94 -14.63 -13.34
N THR A 46 -8.11 -13.75 -13.82
CA THR A 46 -6.71 -14.03 -14.19
C THR A 46 -5.83 -12.88 -13.70
N ARG A 47 -4.59 -13.17 -13.35
CA ARG A 47 -3.64 -12.14 -12.91
C ARG A 47 -3.39 -11.08 -14.00
N ALA A 48 -3.45 -11.46 -15.28
CA ALA A 48 -3.29 -10.57 -16.42
C ALA A 48 -4.36 -9.46 -16.50
N GLN A 49 -5.52 -9.66 -15.86
CA GLN A 49 -6.58 -8.64 -15.76
C GLN A 49 -6.15 -7.39 -15.01
N PHE A 50 -5.06 -7.43 -14.27
CA PHE A 50 -4.58 -6.36 -13.41
C PHE A 50 -3.35 -5.63 -13.96
N SER A 51 -2.74 -6.08 -15.05
CA SER A 51 -1.55 -5.45 -15.67
C SER A 51 -0.51 -4.99 -14.64
N HIS A 52 -0.12 -5.89 -13.73
CA HIS A 52 0.86 -5.60 -12.68
C HIS A 52 2.26 -5.32 -13.26
N TRP A 53 3.10 -4.62 -12.49
CA TRP A 53 4.45 -4.15 -12.85
C TRP A 53 4.46 -3.11 -13.97
N SER A 54 3.43 -2.26 -14.02
CA SER A 54 3.38 -1.11 -14.92
C SER A 54 4.10 0.10 -14.29
N ASP A 55 4.70 0.93 -15.14
CA ASP A 55 5.21 2.25 -14.77
C ASP A 55 4.05 3.27 -14.86
N LEU A 56 3.32 3.45 -13.76
CA LEU A 56 2.14 4.34 -13.75
C LEU A 56 2.49 5.80 -13.47
N ASP A 57 3.54 6.07 -12.73
CA ASP A 57 4.01 7.43 -12.41
C ASP A 57 4.97 7.99 -13.46
N ARG A 58 5.32 7.16 -14.46
CA ARG A 58 6.19 7.50 -15.60
C ARG A 58 7.59 7.97 -15.16
N ASN A 59 8.10 7.39 -14.08
CA ASN A 59 9.46 7.65 -13.61
C ASN A 59 10.52 6.85 -14.39
N GLY A 60 10.11 5.95 -15.29
CA GLY A 60 10.96 5.08 -16.10
C GLY A 60 11.24 3.72 -15.46
N CYS A 61 10.73 3.48 -14.24
CA CYS A 61 10.86 2.22 -13.53
C CYS A 61 9.51 1.48 -13.46
N ASP A 62 9.52 0.17 -13.44
CA ASP A 62 8.30 -0.58 -13.15
C ASP A 62 8.00 -0.57 -11.64
N SER A 63 6.73 -0.71 -11.27
CA SER A 63 6.30 -0.66 -9.86
C SER A 63 6.98 -1.73 -8.98
N ARG A 64 7.41 -2.87 -9.53
CA ARG A 64 8.18 -3.87 -8.77
C ARG A 64 9.55 -3.30 -8.33
N ASN A 65 10.27 -2.65 -9.24
CA ASN A 65 11.57 -2.07 -8.95
C ASN A 65 11.46 -0.86 -8.03
N ASP A 66 10.40 -0.04 -8.16
CA ASP A 66 10.13 1.05 -7.23
C ASP A 66 9.95 0.54 -5.80
N ILE A 67 9.21 -0.55 -5.62
CA ILE A 67 9.02 -1.16 -4.30
C ILE A 67 10.31 -1.79 -3.77
N LEU A 68 11.10 -2.47 -4.61
CA LEU A 68 12.41 -2.96 -4.20
C LEU A 68 13.33 -1.81 -3.77
N LYS A 69 13.36 -0.71 -4.52
CA LYS A 69 14.14 0.50 -4.17
C LYS A 69 13.65 1.13 -2.86
N ARG A 70 12.34 1.15 -2.59
CA ARG A 70 11.75 1.70 -1.36
C ARG A 70 12.05 0.84 -0.12
N ASP A 71 11.95 -0.48 -0.25
CA ASP A 71 11.88 -1.41 0.89
C ASP A 71 13.23 -2.06 1.23
N LEU A 72 14.17 -2.13 0.28
CA LEU A 72 15.50 -2.68 0.52
C LEU A 72 16.47 -1.63 1.05
N LYS A 73 17.40 -2.08 1.87
CA LYS A 73 18.62 -1.35 2.26
C LYS A 73 19.79 -1.80 1.40
N ASP A 74 20.83 -0.97 1.33
CA ASP A 74 22.06 -1.26 0.61
C ASP A 74 21.80 -1.72 -0.84
N THR A 75 20.87 -1.03 -1.49
CA THR A 75 20.36 -1.39 -2.81
C THR A 75 21.42 -1.15 -3.89
N VAL A 76 21.71 -2.19 -4.68
CA VAL A 76 22.57 -2.11 -5.86
C VAL A 76 21.71 -2.14 -7.11
N PHE A 77 22.03 -1.24 -8.05
CA PHE A 77 21.29 -1.11 -9.30
C PHE A 77 22.13 -1.62 -10.48
N LYS A 78 21.42 -2.12 -11.50
CA LYS A 78 22.07 -2.46 -12.77
C LYS A 78 22.59 -1.17 -13.44
N GLU A 79 23.85 -1.19 -13.86
CA GLU A 79 24.46 -0.09 -14.59
C GLU A 79 23.66 0.26 -15.87
N GLY A 80 23.60 1.55 -16.21
CA GLY A 80 22.89 2.04 -17.40
C GLY A 80 21.37 2.08 -17.29
N THR A 81 20.76 1.70 -16.15
CA THR A 81 19.29 1.68 -15.97
C THR A 81 18.76 2.89 -15.21
N ARG A 82 19.54 3.94 -14.95
CA ARG A 82 19.16 5.11 -14.15
C ARG A 82 18.54 4.75 -12.80
N GLU A 83 19.13 3.76 -12.12
CA GLU A 83 18.64 3.21 -10.85
C GLU A 83 17.21 2.60 -10.89
N CYS A 84 16.73 2.21 -12.08
CA CYS A 84 15.43 1.59 -12.23
C CYS A 84 15.46 0.06 -12.12
N LYS A 85 16.61 -0.60 -12.19
CA LYS A 85 16.67 -2.05 -12.04
C LYS A 85 17.50 -2.45 -10.85
N VAL A 86 16.84 -2.87 -9.79
CA VAL A 86 17.48 -3.39 -8.58
C VAL A 86 18.03 -4.78 -8.85
N ILE A 87 19.31 -5.01 -8.51
CA ILE A 87 19.97 -6.31 -8.67
C ILE A 87 20.29 -6.98 -7.34
N SER A 88 20.50 -6.22 -6.28
CA SER A 88 20.66 -6.78 -4.93
C SER A 88 20.32 -5.77 -3.84
N GLY A 89 20.19 -6.25 -2.60
CA GLY A 89 19.92 -5.44 -1.41
C GLY A 89 19.53 -6.30 -0.22
N GLN A 90 19.25 -5.67 0.92
CA GLN A 90 18.83 -6.34 2.14
C GLN A 90 17.42 -5.91 2.53
N LEU A 91 16.53 -6.87 2.72
CA LEU A 91 15.18 -6.67 3.23
C LEU A 91 15.15 -6.95 4.74
N ILE A 92 14.66 -6.00 5.55
CA ILE A 92 14.14 -6.32 6.87
C ILE A 92 12.68 -6.74 6.65
N ASP A 93 12.45 -8.05 6.56
CA ASP A 93 11.14 -8.59 6.18
C ASP A 93 10.05 -8.22 7.19
N PRO A 94 9.00 -7.49 6.79
CA PRO A 94 7.93 -7.09 7.70
C PRO A 94 7.08 -8.26 8.19
N PHE A 95 7.06 -9.39 7.47
CA PHE A 95 6.25 -10.54 7.86
C PHE A 95 6.90 -11.39 8.96
N SER A 96 8.23 -11.48 8.99
CA SER A 96 8.97 -12.30 9.93
C SER A 96 9.92 -11.53 10.86
N GLY A 97 10.28 -10.30 10.51
CA GLY A 97 11.34 -9.53 11.19
C GLY A 97 12.76 -9.96 10.83
N LYS A 98 12.95 -10.91 9.93
CA LYS A 98 14.26 -11.41 9.53
C LYS A 98 14.92 -10.51 8.48
N ILE A 99 16.24 -10.50 8.47
CA ILE A 99 17.01 -9.91 7.38
C ILE A 99 17.13 -10.96 6.26
N ILE A 100 16.75 -10.56 5.04
CA ILE A 100 16.77 -11.42 3.84
C ILE A 100 17.57 -10.71 2.76
N THR A 101 18.58 -11.40 2.21
CA THR A 101 19.33 -10.86 1.06
C THR A 101 18.53 -11.10 -0.21
N PHE A 102 18.28 -10.01 -0.94
CA PHE A 102 17.76 -10.06 -2.30
C PHE A 102 18.94 -10.09 -3.29
N ASP A 103 18.92 -11.04 -4.21
CA ASP A 103 19.82 -11.12 -5.36
C ASP A 103 19.00 -11.55 -6.59
N LEU A 104 18.98 -10.69 -7.60
CA LEU A 104 18.26 -10.93 -8.85
C LEU A 104 18.81 -12.12 -9.62
N ASN A 105 20.12 -12.45 -9.45
CA ASN A 105 20.81 -13.52 -10.13
C ASN A 105 20.73 -14.86 -9.38
N ALA A 106 20.14 -14.88 -8.19
CA ALA A 106 19.93 -16.14 -7.46
C ALA A 106 19.00 -17.07 -8.21
N SER A 107 19.25 -18.37 -8.13
CA SER A 107 18.43 -19.42 -8.77
C SER A 107 16.97 -19.40 -8.29
N THR A 108 16.73 -18.92 -7.07
CA THR A 108 15.40 -18.76 -6.47
C THR A 108 15.32 -17.40 -5.77
N SER A 109 14.25 -16.66 -6.02
CA SER A 109 14.00 -15.42 -5.30
C SER A 109 13.58 -15.71 -3.85
N ASN A 110 14.28 -15.08 -2.90
CA ASN A 110 13.92 -15.08 -1.49
C ASN A 110 13.00 -13.92 -1.10
N VAL A 111 12.86 -12.93 -1.99
CA VAL A 111 12.02 -11.74 -1.80
C VAL A 111 11.02 -11.65 -2.95
N ASP A 112 9.74 -11.55 -2.61
CA ASP A 112 8.65 -11.25 -3.54
C ASP A 112 8.12 -9.83 -3.24
N ILE A 113 7.41 -9.25 -4.22
CA ILE A 113 6.54 -8.12 -3.98
C ILE A 113 5.13 -8.66 -3.79
N ASP A 114 4.63 -8.54 -2.58
CA ASP A 114 3.26 -8.91 -2.21
C ASP A 114 2.27 -7.80 -2.55
N HIS A 115 1.07 -8.21 -2.93
CA HIS A 115 -0.10 -7.35 -2.90
C HIS A 115 -0.80 -7.57 -1.54
N ILE A 116 -0.73 -6.58 -0.64
CA ILE A 116 -1.28 -6.64 0.73
C ILE A 116 -2.75 -7.05 0.73
N VAL A 117 -3.54 -6.50 -0.19
CA VAL A 117 -4.81 -7.05 -0.65
C VAL A 117 -4.54 -7.85 -1.91
N ALA A 118 -4.47 -9.17 -1.81
CA ALA A 118 -4.16 -10.05 -2.93
C ALA A 118 -5.10 -9.79 -4.12
N LEU A 119 -4.58 -9.82 -5.36
CA LEU A 119 -5.38 -9.49 -6.55
C LEU A 119 -6.61 -10.37 -6.71
N SER A 120 -6.51 -11.66 -6.34
CA SER A 120 -7.66 -12.56 -6.33
C SER A 120 -8.67 -12.21 -5.23
N ASN A 121 -8.21 -11.72 -4.06
CA ASN A 121 -9.10 -11.20 -3.03
C ASN A 121 -9.78 -9.91 -3.51
N ALA A 122 -9.02 -8.97 -4.09
CA ALA A 122 -9.57 -7.74 -4.67
C ALA A 122 -10.66 -8.05 -5.72
N TRP A 123 -10.41 -9.04 -6.62
CA TRP A 123 -11.39 -9.50 -7.59
C TRP A 123 -12.70 -9.92 -6.92
N GLN A 124 -12.62 -10.80 -5.90
CA GLN A 124 -13.75 -11.35 -5.18
C GLN A 124 -14.41 -10.34 -4.22
N THR A 125 -13.81 -9.18 -4.01
CA THR A 125 -14.34 -8.12 -3.13
C THR A 125 -14.62 -6.81 -3.87
N GLY A 126 -14.86 -6.88 -5.19
CA GLY A 126 -15.36 -5.74 -5.97
C GLY A 126 -14.65 -5.50 -7.29
N ALA A 127 -13.35 -5.81 -7.40
CA ALA A 127 -12.57 -5.46 -8.59
C ALA A 127 -13.01 -6.20 -9.87
N ALA A 128 -13.76 -7.30 -9.74
CA ALA A 128 -14.39 -7.98 -10.90
C ALA A 128 -15.30 -7.06 -11.70
N TYR A 129 -15.88 -6.05 -11.05
CA TYR A 129 -16.84 -5.10 -11.66
C TYR A 129 -16.20 -3.78 -12.10
N PHE A 130 -14.87 -3.64 -11.95
CA PHE A 130 -14.16 -2.41 -12.29
C PHE A 130 -13.62 -2.44 -13.71
N GLU A 131 -13.40 -1.27 -14.28
CA GLU A 131 -12.67 -1.10 -15.51
C GLU A 131 -11.21 -1.56 -15.34
N LYS A 132 -10.56 -1.89 -16.46
CA LYS A 132 -9.20 -2.44 -16.44
C LYS A 132 -8.17 -1.49 -15.84
N ASP A 133 -8.31 -0.20 -16.08
CA ASP A 133 -7.41 0.83 -15.56
C ASP A 133 -7.47 0.90 -14.03
N VAL A 134 -8.67 0.79 -13.41
CA VAL A 134 -8.81 0.73 -11.95
C VAL A 134 -8.14 -0.54 -11.39
N ARG A 135 -8.32 -1.69 -12.05
CA ARG A 135 -7.61 -2.93 -11.65
C ARG A 135 -6.09 -2.79 -11.79
N THR A 136 -5.63 -2.13 -12.86
CA THR A 136 -4.21 -1.81 -13.05
C THR A 136 -3.67 -0.93 -11.93
N ASN A 137 -4.44 0.10 -11.53
CA ASN A 137 -4.08 0.95 -10.40
C ASN A 137 -3.99 0.15 -9.08
N ILE A 138 -4.95 -0.73 -8.78
CA ILE A 138 -4.89 -1.60 -7.59
C ILE A 138 -3.60 -2.43 -7.54
N ALA A 139 -3.17 -2.95 -8.70
CA ALA A 139 -2.01 -3.84 -8.80
C ALA A 139 -0.66 -3.12 -8.73
N ASN A 140 -0.62 -1.83 -9.02
CA ASN A 140 0.62 -1.06 -9.06
C ASN A 140 0.69 0.04 -7.99
N ASP A 141 -0.32 0.13 -7.12
CA ASP A 141 -0.35 1.11 -6.03
C ASP A 141 0.71 0.79 -4.98
N PRO A 142 1.66 1.71 -4.69
CA PRO A 142 2.63 1.54 -3.62
C PRO A 142 2.00 1.26 -2.25
N LEU A 143 0.76 1.70 -2.01
CA LEU A 143 0.01 1.38 -0.80
C LEU A 143 -0.33 -0.12 -0.72
N ASN A 144 -0.60 -0.77 -1.85
CA ASN A 144 -0.92 -2.20 -1.93
C ASN A 144 0.31 -3.10 -2.10
N LEU A 145 1.49 -2.54 -2.37
CA LEU A 145 2.70 -3.28 -2.68
C LEU A 145 3.70 -3.24 -1.52
N MET A 146 4.36 -4.37 -1.26
CA MET A 146 5.38 -4.51 -0.21
C MET A 146 6.36 -5.63 -0.53
N ALA A 147 7.67 -5.37 -0.35
CA ALA A 147 8.68 -6.42 -0.42
C ALA A 147 8.62 -7.30 0.84
N VAL A 148 8.58 -8.60 0.66
CA VAL A 148 8.38 -9.58 1.74
C VAL A 148 9.13 -10.90 1.49
N ASP A 149 9.25 -11.73 2.54
CA ASP A 149 9.70 -13.13 2.42
C ASP A 149 8.84 -13.89 1.39
N ALA A 150 9.48 -14.39 0.33
CA ALA A 150 8.79 -15.05 -0.76
C ALA A 150 8.05 -16.33 -0.33
N ARG A 151 8.57 -17.04 0.68
CA ARG A 151 7.91 -18.24 1.22
C ARG A 151 6.64 -17.87 1.99
N LEU A 152 6.70 -16.80 2.81
CA LEU A 152 5.53 -16.31 3.55
C LEU A 152 4.47 -15.72 2.60
N ASN A 153 4.91 -15.05 1.53
CA ASN A 153 4.01 -14.58 0.49
C ASN A 153 3.24 -15.74 -0.18
N ARG A 154 3.96 -16.81 -0.52
CA ARG A 154 3.32 -18.03 -1.06
C ARG A 154 2.36 -18.69 -0.07
N GLN A 155 2.67 -18.69 1.23
CA GLN A 155 1.76 -19.19 2.26
C GLN A 155 0.49 -18.32 2.40
N LYS A 156 0.62 -17.00 2.29
CA LYS A 156 -0.50 -16.08 2.29
C LYS A 156 -1.43 -16.33 1.10
N GLY A 157 -0.89 -16.52 -0.08
CA GLY A 157 -1.68 -16.73 -1.30
C GLY A 157 -2.68 -15.59 -1.54
N ASP A 158 -3.96 -15.94 -1.66
CA ASP A 158 -5.07 -14.97 -1.80
C ASP A 158 -5.83 -14.75 -0.47
N GLY A 159 -5.20 -15.10 0.66
CA GLY A 159 -5.75 -14.95 2.01
C GLY A 159 -6.01 -13.49 2.39
N ASP A 160 -7.09 -13.30 3.14
CA ASP A 160 -7.39 -12.07 3.87
C ASP A 160 -7.03 -12.21 5.36
N ALA A 161 -7.31 -11.20 6.18
CA ALA A 161 -6.98 -11.19 7.61
C ALA A 161 -7.67 -12.31 8.41
N ALA A 162 -8.75 -12.91 7.90
CA ALA A 162 -9.42 -14.03 8.55
C ALA A 162 -8.71 -15.37 8.33
N THR A 163 -7.93 -15.47 7.23
CA THR A 163 -7.31 -16.73 6.81
C THR A 163 -5.80 -16.74 6.97
N TRP A 164 -5.17 -15.58 6.93
CA TRP A 164 -3.73 -15.44 7.11
C TRP A 164 -3.34 -14.10 7.75
N LEU A 165 -2.37 -14.16 8.64
CA LEU A 165 -1.73 -12.99 9.27
C LEU A 165 -0.23 -13.19 9.32
N PRO A 166 0.59 -12.11 9.22
CA PRO A 166 2.03 -12.20 9.39
C PRO A 166 2.42 -12.90 10.69
N PRO A 167 3.42 -13.81 10.68
CA PRO A 167 3.97 -14.42 11.89
C PRO A 167 4.44 -13.37 12.91
N LEU A 168 5.08 -12.28 12.45
CA LEU A 168 5.51 -11.17 13.29
C LEU A 168 4.30 -10.41 13.84
N LYS A 169 3.95 -10.70 15.09
CA LYS A 169 2.77 -10.11 15.74
C LYS A 169 2.82 -8.58 15.80
N ALA A 170 4.02 -8.00 15.98
CA ALA A 170 4.21 -6.54 16.04
C ALA A 170 3.78 -5.82 14.76
N PHE A 171 3.89 -6.47 13.59
CA PHE A 171 3.50 -5.91 12.31
C PHE A 171 2.00 -6.01 12.00
N ARG A 172 1.24 -6.85 12.71
CA ARG A 172 -0.16 -7.14 12.38
C ARG A 172 -1.06 -5.92 12.38
N CYS A 173 -0.84 -4.96 13.28
CA CYS A 173 -1.63 -3.73 13.33
C CYS A 173 -1.45 -2.90 12.06
N GLU A 174 -0.21 -2.71 11.61
CA GLU A 174 0.09 -2.01 10.36
C GLU A 174 -0.43 -2.78 9.15
N TYR A 175 -0.22 -4.09 9.12
CA TYR A 175 -0.68 -4.96 8.04
C TYR A 175 -2.19 -4.83 7.78
N VAL A 176 -3.02 -4.98 8.83
CA VAL A 176 -4.48 -4.86 8.66
C VAL A 176 -4.91 -3.42 8.40
N ALA A 177 -4.22 -2.41 8.95
CA ALA A 177 -4.48 -1.01 8.65
C ALA A 177 -4.23 -0.69 7.16
N ARG A 178 -3.19 -1.29 6.58
CA ARG A 178 -2.89 -1.17 5.15
C ARG A 178 -3.95 -1.86 4.29
N GLN A 179 -4.42 -3.06 4.68
CA GLN A 179 -5.55 -3.72 3.99
C GLN A 179 -6.81 -2.85 4.00
N VAL A 180 -7.13 -2.25 5.15
CA VAL A 180 -8.27 -1.33 5.29
C VAL A 180 -8.10 -0.10 4.40
N ALA A 181 -6.90 0.50 4.36
CA ALA A 181 -6.61 1.67 3.53
C ALA A 181 -6.80 1.35 2.04
N VAL A 182 -6.25 0.24 1.55
CA VAL A 182 -6.39 -0.20 0.15
C VAL A 182 -7.85 -0.45 -0.19
N LYS A 183 -8.57 -1.21 0.64
CA LYS A 183 -9.99 -1.49 0.39
C LYS A 183 -10.84 -0.23 0.40
N TYR A 184 -10.57 0.71 1.29
CA TYR A 184 -11.27 1.99 1.33
C TYR A 184 -11.00 2.86 0.09
N LYS A 185 -9.71 2.99 -0.29
CA LYS A 185 -9.28 3.74 -1.47
C LYS A 185 -9.98 3.26 -2.75
N TYR A 186 -10.08 1.96 -2.91
CA TYR A 186 -10.62 1.34 -4.12
C TYR A 186 -12.09 0.90 -3.99
N LYS A 187 -12.77 1.27 -2.91
CA LYS A 187 -14.19 0.91 -2.68
C LYS A 187 -14.42 -0.62 -2.77
N LEU A 188 -13.44 -1.40 -2.34
CA LEU A 188 -13.58 -2.84 -2.15
C LEU A 188 -14.31 -3.11 -0.83
N TRP A 189 -15.09 -4.20 -0.77
CA TRP A 189 -15.74 -4.58 0.48
C TRP A 189 -14.90 -5.56 1.30
N VAL A 190 -15.32 -5.79 2.54
CA VAL A 190 -14.79 -6.84 3.41
C VAL A 190 -15.84 -7.92 3.62
N THR A 191 -15.39 -9.16 3.87
CA THR A 191 -16.31 -10.19 4.36
C THR A 191 -16.57 -10.04 5.87
N ALA A 192 -17.66 -10.61 6.39
CA ALA A 192 -17.92 -10.57 7.83
C ALA A 192 -16.79 -11.22 8.67
N PRO A 193 -16.23 -12.39 8.29
CA PRO A 193 -15.06 -12.96 8.98
C PRO A 193 -13.82 -12.08 8.89
N GLU A 194 -13.54 -11.49 7.73
CA GLU A 194 -12.42 -10.57 7.54
C GLU A 194 -12.56 -9.33 8.44
N LYS A 195 -13.75 -8.70 8.47
CA LYS A 195 -14.01 -7.55 9.34
C LYS A 195 -13.82 -7.91 10.81
N ALA A 196 -14.31 -9.06 11.25
CA ALA A 196 -14.16 -9.53 12.64
C ALA A 196 -12.66 -9.74 12.99
N ALA A 197 -11.88 -10.37 12.10
CA ALA A 197 -10.45 -10.58 12.31
C ALA A 197 -9.68 -9.27 12.40
N ILE A 198 -9.92 -8.33 11.48
CA ILE A 198 -9.31 -6.99 11.50
C ILE A 198 -9.68 -6.25 12.78
N THR A 199 -10.95 -6.27 13.20
CA THR A 199 -11.42 -5.63 14.43
C THR A 199 -10.70 -6.19 15.65
N ASN A 200 -10.53 -7.52 15.74
CA ASN A 200 -9.81 -8.17 16.85
C ASN A 200 -8.32 -7.75 16.90
N ILE A 201 -7.67 -7.53 15.76
CA ILE A 201 -6.29 -7.01 15.74
C ILE A 201 -6.27 -5.54 16.16
N LEU A 202 -7.11 -4.69 15.57
CA LEU A 202 -7.14 -3.25 15.85
C LEU A 202 -7.59 -2.91 17.25
N SER A 203 -8.35 -3.77 17.94
CA SER A 203 -8.69 -3.57 19.35
C SER A 203 -7.47 -3.53 20.27
N LYS A 204 -6.35 -4.15 19.86
CA LYS A 204 -5.06 -4.15 20.58
C LYS A 204 -4.19 -2.95 20.25
N CYS A 205 -4.56 -2.16 19.24
CA CYS A 205 -3.83 -0.99 18.73
C CYS A 205 -4.80 0.07 18.21
N SER A 206 -5.72 0.50 19.05
CA SER A 206 -6.85 1.38 18.69
C SER A 206 -6.44 2.74 18.09
N LYS A 207 -5.21 3.19 18.33
CA LYS A 207 -4.65 4.42 17.77
C LYS A 207 -3.97 4.22 16.40
N GLN A 208 -3.90 2.97 15.89
CA GLN A 208 -3.30 2.69 14.58
C GLN A 208 -4.01 3.52 13.50
N LYS A 209 -3.24 4.36 12.83
CA LYS A 209 -3.70 5.15 11.68
C LYS A 209 -3.64 4.32 10.40
N VAL A 210 -4.48 4.65 9.42
CA VAL A 210 -4.28 4.12 8.06
C VAL A 210 -3.06 4.80 7.43
N PRO A 211 -2.21 4.05 6.69
CA PRO A 211 -1.17 4.66 5.87
C PRO A 211 -1.81 5.38 4.66
N TYR A 212 -1.13 6.41 4.17
CA TYR A 212 -1.48 7.16 2.94
C TYR A 212 -0.53 6.80 1.81
#